data_fd22426f724af24df0138496605a1f22
#
_entry.id   fd22426f724af24df0138496605a1f22
#
_cell.length_a   1.000
_cell.length_b   1.000
_cell.length_c   1.000
_cell.angle_alpha   90.00
_cell.angle_beta   90.00
_cell.angle_gamma   90.00
#
_symmetry.space_group_name_H-M   'P 1'
#
loop_
_entity.id
_entity.type
_entity.pdbx_description
1 polymer ?
#
loop_
_entity_poly.entity_id
_entity_poly.type
_entity_poly.pdbx_seq_one_letter_code
_entity_poly.pdbx_strand_id
1 'polypeptide(L)'
;ADIVNEITKKTGIDNDTVVTICKSVKKIADMGVEVGIVVGGGNFWRGRTSEHMDRTRADHIGMLATAMNSLALCDALEQLGADVRVQTAIEMRQIAEPYIRNKAIRHFQKGRIVIFGCGTGSPFFSTDTAAALRAVEINADVLLKATNVDGVYDKDPNKFDDAVKFDNVTFKEVLAKDIKVMDSTAFSLCKDNDLSILVFDLTDPENIVKAVSGEAIGTLVQN
;
A
#
# COMPACT_ATOMS: atom_id res chain seq x y z
N ALA A 1 -20.66 -6.75 7.18
CA ALA A 1 -20.76 -7.51 5.92
C ALA A 1 -21.31 -6.62 4.80
N ASP A 2 -22.36 -5.81 5.07
CA ASP A 2 -23.08 -5.08 4.01
C ASP A 2 -22.33 -3.89 3.44
N ILE A 3 -21.54 -3.17 4.24
CA ILE A 3 -20.76 -2.00 3.77
C ILE A 3 -19.59 -2.43 2.87
N VAL A 4 -18.89 -3.50 3.22
CA VAL A 4 -17.83 -4.07 2.37
C VAL A 4 -18.44 -4.58 1.06
N ASN A 5 -19.63 -5.22 1.11
CA ASN A 5 -20.40 -5.64 -0.07
C ASN A 5 -20.79 -4.47 -0.99
N GLU A 6 -21.21 -3.33 -0.43
CA GLU A 6 -21.61 -2.16 -1.22
C GLU A 6 -20.41 -1.49 -1.90
N ILE A 7 -19.27 -1.38 -1.19
CA ILE A 7 -18.02 -0.84 -1.73
C ILE A 7 -17.48 -1.74 -2.84
N THR A 8 -17.48 -3.05 -2.67
CA THR A 8 -17.00 -4.01 -3.67
C THR A 8 -17.88 -4.08 -4.89
N LYS A 9 -19.21 -4.02 -4.77
CA LYS A 9 -20.15 -3.93 -5.91
C LYS A 9 -19.89 -2.72 -6.81
N LYS A 10 -19.49 -1.58 -6.23
CA LYS A 10 -19.19 -0.34 -6.99
C LYS A 10 -17.77 -0.30 -7.55
N THR A 11 -16.84 -1.06 -7.01
CA THR A 11 -15.40 -0.97 -7.33
C THR A 11 -14.87 -2.14 -8.14
N GLY A 12 -15.66 -3.19 -8.32
CA GLY A 12 -15.24 -4.41 -9.04
C GLY A 12 -14.21 -5.26 -8.28
N ILE A 13 -13.91 -4.94 -7.01
CA ILE A 13 -13.11 -5.80 -6.14
C ILE A 13 -14.07 -6.78 -5.47
N ASP A 14 -13.82 -8.05 -5.65
CA ASP A 14 -14.61 -9.11 -5.03
C ASP A 14 -14.45 -9.10 -3.50
N ASN A 15 -15.58 -9.23 -2.79
CA ASN A 15 -15.61 -9.28 -1.33
C ASN A 15 -14.73 -10.37 -0.74
N ASP A 16 -14.74 -11.54 -1.36
CA ASP A 16 -13.97 -12.68 -0.88
C ASP A 16 -12.47 -12.39 -0.94
N THR A 17 -12.02 -11.64 -1.96
CA THR A 17 -10.64 -11.18 -2.10
C THR A 17 -10.25 -10.23 -0.96
N VAL A 18 -11.08 -9.22 -0.64
CA VAL A 18 -10.80 -8.29 0.47
C VAL A 18 -10.73 -9.04 1.80
N VAL A 19 -11.68 -9.92 2.07
CA VAL A 19 -11.70 -10.73 3.30
C VAL A 19 -10.46 -11.63 3.38
N THR A 20 -10.05 -12.22 2.26
CA THR A 20 -8.86 -13.08 2.23
C THR A 20 -7.57 -12.31 2.46
N ILE A 21 -7.43 -11.12 1.86
CA ILE A 21 -6.32 -10.20 2.15
C ILE A 21 -6.29 -9.83 3.64
N CYS A 22 -7.44 -9.48 4.22
CA CYS A 22 -7.54 -9.16 5.65
C CYS A 22 -7.13 -10.33 6.54
N LYS A 23 -7.48 -11.58 6.18
CA LYS A 23 -7.02 -12.78 6.89
C LYS A 23 -5.51 -12.93 6.86
N SER A 24 -4.87 -12.73 5.71
CA SER A 24 -3.41 -12.79 5.57
C SER A 24 -2.73 -11.66 6.35
N VAL A 25 -3.26 -10.43 6.31
CA VAL A 25 -2.79 -9.30 7.11
C VAL A 25 -2.89 -9.59 8.61
N LYS A 26 -4.04 -10.11 9.07
CA LYS A 26 -4.20 -10.50 10.47
C LYS A 26 -3.22 -11.59 10.87
N LYS A 27 -3.01 -12.58 10.03
CA LYS A 27 -2.08 -13.70 10.28
C LYS A 27 -0.65 -13.18 10.52
N ILE A 28 -0.14 -12.24 9.72
CA ILE A 28 1.19 -11.66 9.95
C ILE A 28 1.23 -10.78 11.21
N ALA A 29 0.17 -10.06 11.54
CA ALA A 29 0.09 -9.31 12.79
C ALA A 29 0.09 -10.26 14.01
N ASP A 30 -0.61 -11.39 13.94
CA ASP A 30 -0.60 -12.43 14.99
C ASP A 30 0.77 -13.13 15.13
N MET A 31 1.63 -13.10 14.10
CA MET A 31 3.02 -13.53 14.15
C MET A 31 3.94 -12.51 14.86
N GLY A 32 3.41 -11.36 15.27
CA GLY A 32 4.14 -10.30 15.95
C GLY A 32 4.76 -9.26 15.02
N VAL A 33 4.38 -9.24 13.75
CA VAL A 33 4.85 -8.23 12.78
C VAL A 33 4.09 -6.92 13.00
N GLU A 34 4.80 -5.81 13.07
CA GLU A 34 4.22 -4.47 13.10
C GLU A 34 3.73 -4.08 11.69
N VAL A 35 2.42 -3.95 11.51
CA VAL A 35 1.81 -3.78 10.18
C VAL A 35 1.24 -2.39 9.99
N GLY A 36 1.83 -1.63 9.07
CA GLY A 36 1.28 -0.38 8.53
C GLY A 36 0.70 -0.60 7.12
N ILE A 37 -0.50 -0.10 6.86
CA ILE A 37 -1.16 -0.27 5.57
C ILE A 37 -1.43 1.09 4.94
N VAL A 38 -1.05 1.26 3.68
CA VAL A 38 -1.42 2.42 2.86
C VAL A 38 -2.33 1.95 1.74
N VAL A 39 -3.49 2.57 1.62
CA VAL A 39 -4.49 2.22 0.61
C VAL A 39 -4.65 3.31 -0.43
N GLY A 40 -4.87 2.91 -1.69
CA GLY A 40 -5.22 3.82 -2.78
C GLY A 40 -6.72 4.16 -2.80
N GLY A 41 -7.07 5.20 -3.56
CA GLY A 41 -8.46 5.60 -3.82
C GLY A 41 -8.89 5.40 -5.27
N GLY A 42 -8.04 4.77 -6.10
CA GLY A 42 -8.22 4.65 -7.54
C GLY A 42 -9.41 3.82 -8.01
N ASN A 43 -10.03 3.06 -7.10
CA ASN A 43 -11.29 2.36 -7.31
C ASN A 43 -12.50 3.31 -7.36
N PHE A 44 -12.47 4.43 -6.63
CA PHE A 44 -13.50 5.47 -6.66
C PHE A 44 -13.14 6.60 -7.60
N TRP A 45 -11.89 7.08 -7.53
CA TRP A 45 -11.48 8.29 -8.22
C TRP A 45 -9.99 8.30 -8.55
N ARG A 46 -9.66 8.70 -9.79
CA ARG A 46 -8.27 8.89 -10.26
C ARG A 46 -8.09 10.33 -10.73
N GLY A 47 -7.49 11.17 -9.90
CA GLY A 47 -7.28 12.59 -10.21
C GLY A 47 -6.48 12.82 -11.49
N ARG A 48 -5.50 11.95 -11.78
CA ARG A 48 -4.63 12.06 -12.97
C ARG A 48 -5.39 11.91 -14.30
N THR A 49 -6.56 11.26 -14.32
CA THR A 49 -7.36 11.00 -15.53
C THR A 49 -8.61 11.88 -15.64
N SER A 50 -8.78 12.87 -14.77
CA SER A 50 -9.94 13.76 -14.74
C SER A 50 -9.69 14.97 -15.65
N GLU A 51 -10.00 14.84 -16.97
CA GLU A 51 -9.66 15.82 -18.02
C GLU A 51 -10.33 17.21 -17.87
N HIS A 52 -11.43 17.30 -17.09
CA HIS A 52 -12.23 18.53 -16.98
C HIS A 52 -12.28 19.13 -15.58
N MET A 53 -11.47 18.63 -14.65
CA MET A 53 -11.45 19.10 -13.27
C MET A 53 -10.07 19.67 -12.89
N ASP A 54 -10.06 20.70 -12.05
CA ASP A 54 -8.83 21.18 -11.42
C ASP A 54 -8.09 20.02 -10.72
N ARG A 55 -6.81 19.85 -11.03
CA ARG A 55 -6.01 18.73 -10.57
C ARG A 55 -5.94 18.64 -9.04
N THR A 56 -5.79 19.77 -8.37
CA THR A 56 -5.74 19.83 -6.90
C THR A 56 -7.03 19.33 -6.28
N ARG A 57 -8.17 19.75 -6.85
CA ARG A 57 -9.49 19.30 -6.40
C ARG A 57 -9.73 17.82 -6.68
N ALA A 58 -9.30 17.34 -7.84
CA ALA A 58 -9.39 15.94 -8.20
C ALA A 58 -8.54 15.05 -7.28
N ASP A 59 -7.35 15.49 -6.90
CA ASP A 59 -6.48 14.76 -5.96
C ASP A 59 -7.07 14.77 -4.54
N HIS A 60 -7.71 15.87 -4.07
CA HIS A 60 -8.43 15.88 -2.79
C HIS A 60 -9.58 14.87 -2.77
N ILE A 61 -10.34 14.73 -3.87
CA ILE A 61 -11.40 13.70 -3.98
C ILE A 61 -10.75 12.31 -3.87
N GLY A 62 -9.62 12.08 -4.53
CA GLY A 62 -8.86 10.84 -4.40
C GLY A 62 -8.41 10.55 -2.96
N MET A 63 -7.96 11.57 -2.22
CA MET A 63 -7.62 11.42 -0.80
C MET A 63 -8.82 11.02 0.05
N LEU A 64 -9.99 11.63 -0.15
CA LEU A 64 -11.23 11.24 0.53
C LEU A 64 -11.64 9.80 0.18
N ALA A 65 -11.44 9.39 -1.07
CA ALA A 65 -11.66 8.00 -1.48
C ALA A 65 -10.76 7.02 -0.72
N THR A 66 -9.50 7.39 -0.44
CA THR A 66 -8.64 6.54 0.40
C THR A 66 -9.12 6.48 1.86
N ALA A 67 -9.71 7.55 2.39
CA ALA A 67 -10.29 7.52 3.73
C ALA A 67 -11.46 6.53 3.81
N MET A 68 -12.35 6.52 2.81
CA MET A 68 -13.44 5.53 2.73
C MET A 68 -12.88 4.10 2.69
N ASN A 69 -11.88 3.84 1.84
CA ASN A 69 -11.25 2.53 1.77
C ASN A 69 -10.57 2.13 3.10
N SER A 70 -9.93 3.09 3.79
CA SER A 70 -9.30 2.86 5.10
C SER A 70 -10.31 2.43 6.17
N LEU A 71 -11.47 3.07 6.20
CA LEU A 71 -12.54 2.72 7.15
C LEU A 71 -13.15 1.34 6.85
N ALA A 72 -13.37 1.03 5.58
CA ALA A 72 -13.88 -0.28 5.18
C ALA A 72 -12.89 -1.42 5.52
N LEU A 73 -11.58 -1.18 5.28
CA LEU A 73 -10.54 -2.14 5.63
C LEU A 73 -10.40 -2.31 7.15
N CYS A 74 -10.54 -1.21 7.91
CA CYS A 74 -10.54 -1.23 9.37
C CYS A 74 -11.67 -2.14 9.90
N ASP A 75 -12.91 -1.90 9.44
CA ASP A 75 -14.08 -2.71 9.82
C ASP A 75 -13.87 -4.19 9.49
N ALA A 76 -13.38 -4.51 8.29
CA ALA A 76 -13.12 -5.89 7.89
C ALA A 76 -12.06 -6.59 8.76
N LEU A 77 -11.00 -5.88 9.16
CA LEU A 77 -9.97 -6.42 10.04
C LEU A 77 -10.48 -6.56 11.49
N GLU A 78 -11.27 -5.61 11.98
CA GLU A 78 -11.88 -5.67 13.32
C GLU A 78 -12.89 -6.82 13.43
N GLN A 79 -13.65 -7.12 12.38
CA GLN A 79 -14.52 -8.30 12.32
C GLN A 79 -13.74 -9.62 12.41
N LEU A 80 -12.47 -9.63 12.00
CA LEU A 80 -11.56 -10.76 12.16
C LEU A 80 -10.86 -10.79 13.53
N GLY A 81 -11.17 -9.83 14.43
CA GLY A 81 -10.61 -9.73 15.77
C GLY A 81 -9.23 -9.05 15.84
N ALA A 82 -8.85 -8.25 14.83
CA ALA A 82 -7.66 -7.42 14.90
C ALA A 82 -7.92 -6.11 15.68
N ASP A 83 -6.93 -5.59 16.42
CA ASP A 83 -6.97 -4.22 16.97
C ASP A 83 -6.38 -3.26 15.93
N VAL A 84 -7.21 -2.40 15.35
CA VAL A 84 -6.85 -1.56 14.19
C VAL A 84 -7.02 -0.08 14.53
N ARG A 85 -6.18 0.77 13.95
CA ARG A 85 -6.34 2.23 14.01
C ARG A 85 -6.21 2.83 12.62
N VAL A 86 -7.12 3.75 12.29
CA VAL A 86 -7.04 4.56 11.08
C VAL A 86 -6.45 5.92 11.44
N GLN A 87 -5.39 6.31 10.74
CA GLN A 87 -4.81 7.65 10.83
C GLN A 87 -4.85 8.34 9.47
N THR A 88 -5.32 9.58 9.41
CA THR A 88 -5.48 10.32 8.17
C THR A 88 -4.58 11.55 8.11
N ALA A 89 -3.97 11.79 6.94
CA ALA A 89 -3.14 12.96 6.71
C ALA A 89 -3.94 14.28 6.63
N ILE A 90 -5.24 14.19 6.32
CA ILE A 90 -6.19 15.30 6.43
C ILE A 90 -6.95 15.12 7.75
N GLU A 91 -7.04 16.17 8.56
CA GLU A 91 -7.76 16.10 9.85
C GLU A 91 -9.27 15.87 9.65
N MET A 92 -9.76 14.79 10.22
CA MET A 92 -11.18 14.44 10.27
C MET A 92 -11.49 13.70 11.58
N ARG A 93 -11.24 14.38 12.70
CA ARG A 93 -11.19 13.79 14.06
C ARG A 93 -12.44 13.05 14.50
N GLN A 94 -13.59 13.31 13.88
CA GLN A 94 -14.84 12.61 14.15
C GLN A 94 -14.86 11.20 13.51
N ILE A 95 -13.95 10.91 12.58
CA ILE A 95 -13.95 9.70 11.77
C ILE A 95 -12.68 8.88 11.99
N ALA A 96 -11.51 9.54 12.06
CA ALA A 96 -10.22 8.91 12.17
C ALA A 96 -9.23 9.78 12.97
N GLU A 97 -8.19 9.16 13.50
CA GLU A 97 -7.13 9.91 14.19
C GLU A 97 -6.33 10.77 13.19
N PRO A 98 -5.93 11.99 13.53
CA PRO A 98 -4.92 12.71 12.76
C PRO A 98 -3.61 11.91 12.76
N TYR A 99 -2.97 11.82 11.58
CA TYR A 99 -1.67 11.18 11.50
C TYR A 99 -0.63 11.93 12.35
N ILE A 100 -0.07 11.24 13.30
CA ILE A 100 1.06 11.69 14.12
C ILE A 100 2.00 10.51 14.26
N ARG A 101 3.23 10.62 13.72
CA ARG A 101 4.24 9.56 13.73
C ARG A 101 4.36 8.85 15.08
N ASN A 102 4.53 9.61 16.16
CA ASN A 102 4.71 9.01 17.49
C ASN A 102 3.46 8.27 18.00
N LYS A 103 2.27 8.60 17.53
CA LYS A 103 1.06 7.82 17.82
C LYS A 103 1.06 6.51 17.04
N ALA A 104 1.45 6.53 15.75
CA ALA A 104 1.59 5.31 14.93
C ALA A 104 2.56 4.33 15.59
N ILE A 105 3.75 4.79 15.99
CA ILE A 105 4.74 3.97 16.71
C ILE A 105 4.14 3.35 18.00
N ARG A 106 3.40 4.14 18.80
CA ARG A 106 2.74 3.61 20.01
C ARG A 106 1.66 2.58 19.70
N HIS A 107 0.99 2.69 18.54
CA HIS A 107 0.03 1.67 18.12
C HIS A 107 0.74 0.37 17.74
N PHE A 108 1.83 0.44 16.99
CA PHE A 108 2.64 -0.75 16.67
C PHE A 108 3.16 -1.44 17.92
N GLN A 109 3.73 -0.70 18.86
CA GLN A 109 4.20 -1.24 20.17
C GLN A 109 3.10 -1.95 20.99
N LYS A 110 1.82 -1.67 20.67
CA LYS A 110 0.66 -2.34 21.28
C LYS A 110 0.10 -3.49 20.43
N GLY A 111 0.81 -3.90 19.39
CA GLY A 111 0.38 -4.95 18.47
C GLY A 111 -0.80 -4.55 17.58
N ARG A 112 -1.00 -3.24 17.33
CA ARG A 112 -2.09 -2.73 16.52
C ARG A 112 -1.68 -2.60 15.07
N ILE A 113 -2.60 -2.95 14.17
CA ILE A 113 -2.48 -2.61 12.75
C ILE A 113 -2.83 -1.13 12.57
N VAL A 114 -2.02 -0.38 11.83
CA VAL A 114 -2.30 1.04 11.52
C VAL A 114 -2.57 1.20 10.03
N ILE A 115 -3.72 1.80 9.69
CA ILE A 115 -4.08 2.11 8.31
C ILE A 115 -3.91 3.62 8.10
N PHE A 116 -3.13 3.99 7.09
CA PHE A 116 -2.84 5.38 6.74
C PHE A 116 -3.70 5.83 5.56
N GLY A 117 -4.68 6.70 5.82
CA GLY A 117 -5.57 7.29 4.83
C GLY A 117 -5.17 8.70 4.41
N CYS A 118 -5.77 9.21 3.35
CA CYS A 118 -5.56 10.53 2.76
C CYS A 118 -4.15 10.75 2.16
N GLY A 119 -3.45 9.66 1.82
CA GLY A 119 -2.17 9.74 1.14
C GLY A 119 -1.11 10.52 1.93
N THR A 120 -0.44 11.47 1.27
CA THR A 120 0.50 12.40 1.90
C THR A 120 -0.20 13.59 2.58
N GLY A 121 -1.49 13.82 2.31
CA GLY A 121 -2.22 15.03 2.69
C GLY A 121 -2.01 16.20 1.70
N SER A 122 -1.19 16.02 0.68
CA SER A 122 -0.88 17.03 -0.33
C SER A 122 -1.22 16.53 -1.74
N PRO A 123 -1.79 17.39 -2.62
CA PRO A 123 -2.02 17.06 -4.03
C PRO A 123 -0.73 16.71 -4.77
N PHE A 124 -0.86 16.14 -5.95
CA PHE A 124 0.20 15.77 -6.90
C PHE A 124 1.05 14.56 -6.51
N PHE A 125 0.89 14.00 -5.31
CA PHE A 125 1.57 12.79 -4.88
C PHE A 125 0.72 11.54 -5.08
N SER A 126 1.38 10.44 -5.41
CA SER A 126 0.73 9.14 -5.62
C SER A 126 0.56 8.37 -4.30
N THR A 127 -0.16 7.25 -4.37
CA THR A 127 -0.23 6.27 -3.28
C THR A 127 1.13 5.64 -2.99
N ASP A 128 1.95 5.40 -4.03
CA ASP A 128 3.31 4.87 -3.87
C ASP A 128 4.19 5.85 -3.07
N THR A 129 4.11 7.15 -3.40
CA THR A 129 4.81 8.20 -2.63
C THR A 129 4.32 8.25 -1.17
N ALA A 130 3.02 8.13 -0.95
CA ALA A 130 2.48 8.09 0.41
C ALA A 130 2.98 6.87 1.20
N ALA A 131 3.02 5.70 0.56
CA ALA A 131 3.51 4.47 1.17
C ALA A 131 5.00 4.58 1.54
N ALA A 132 5.85 5.07 0.62
CA ALA A 132 7.26 5.30 0.87
C ALA A 132 7.48 6.29 2.03
N LEU A 133 6.75 7.42 2.03
CA LEU A 133 6.83 8.43 3.09
C LEU A 133 6.47 7.84 4.45
N ARG A 134 5.34 7.13 4.56
CA ARG A 134 4.93 6.52 5.83
C ARG A 134 5.92 5.46 6.30
N ALA A 135 6.40 4.61 5.39
CA ALA A 135 7.39 3.58 5.72
C ALA A 135 8.70 4.19 6.28
N VAL A 136 9.23 5.24 5.66
CA VAL A 136 10.41 5.95 6.16
C VAL A 136 10.12 6.61 7.51
N GLU A 137 8.99 7.31 7.66
CA GLU A 137 8.63 8.00 8.92
C GLU A 137 8.48 7.05 10.12
N ILE A 138 7.96 5.85 9.91
CA ILE A 138 7.78 4.85 10.98
C ILE A 138 8.99 3.93 11.16
N ASN A 139 10.06 4.12 10.38
CA ASN A 139 11.25 3.26 10.32
C ASN A 139 10.90 1.80 10.01
N ALA A 140 10.10 1.57 8.96
CA ALA A 140 9.77 0.23 8.52
C ALA A 140 11.01 -0.49 7.97
N ASP A 141 11.12 -1.79 8.22
CA ASP A 141 12.21 -2.63 7.71
C ASP A 141 12.11 -2.86 6.20
N VAL A 142 10.88 -2.92 5.68
CA VAL A 142 10.60 -3.18 4.26
C VAL A 142 9.28 -2.55 3.84
N LEU A 143 9.23 -2.06 2.61
CA LEU A 143 7.99 -1.65 1.93
C LEU A 143 7.49 -2.80 1.05
N LEU A 144 6.36 -3.40 1.40
CA LEU A 144 5.69 -4.42 0.61
C LEU A 144 4.83 -3.76 -0.46
N LYS A 145 5.24 -3.85 -1.73
CA LYS A 145 4.47 -3.38 -2.87
C LYS A 145 3.68 -4.53 -3.48
N ALA A 146 2.45 -4.68 -3.03
CA ALA A 146 1.50 -5.63 -3.55
C ALA A 146 0.92 -5.15 -4.91
N THR A 147 0.97 -5.98 -5.93
CA THR A 147 0.59 -5.67 -7.31
C THR A 147 -0.06 -6.88 -7.98
N ASN A 148 -0.44 -6.75 -9.24
CA ASN A 148 -0.96 -7.84 -10.08
C ASN A 148 0.12 -8.47 -10.99
N VAL A 149 1.39 -8.17 -10.75
CA VAL A 149 2.54 -8.83 -11.39
C VAL A 149 3.42 -9.42 -10.30
N ASP A 150 4.05 -10.54 -10.62
CA ASP A 150 4.78 -11.35 -9.65
C ASP A 150 6.21 -10.86 -9.35
N GLY A 151 6.57 -9.65 -9.81
CA GLY A 151 7.86 -9.04 -9.53
C GLY A 151 8.23 -7.93 -10.51
N VAL A 152 9.50 -7.58 -10.53
CA VAL A 152 10.09 -6.59 -11.42
C VAL A 152 10.76 -7.31 -12.60
N TYR A 153 10.55 -6.80 -13.80
CA TYR A 153 11.06 -7.34 -15.04
C TYR A 153 11.97 -6.35 -15.77
N ASP A 154 12.83 -6.85 -16.62
CA ASP A 154 13.68 -6.03 -17.51
C ASP A 154 12.87 -5.24 -18.54
N LYS A 155 11.65 -5.70 -18.87
CA LYS A 155 10.67 -5.09 -19.77
C LYS A 155 9.26 -5.56 -19.41
N ASP A 156 8.23 -4.94 -19.98
CA ASP A 156 6.81 -5.22 -19.67
C ASP A 156 6.44 -6.67 -20.04
N PRO A 157 6.19 -7.57 -19.08
CA PRO A 157 5.87 -8.98 -19.37
C PRO A 157 4.51 -9.16 -20.08
N ASN A 158 3.64 -8.16 -20.06
CA ASN A 158 2.37 -8.20 -20.80
C ASN A 158 2.54 -7.89 -22.29
N LYS A 159 3.71 -7.37 -22.71
CA LYS A 159 4.02 -6.99 -24.08
C LYS A 159 5.10 -7.85 -24.72
N PHE A 160 5.94 -8.49 -23.90
CA PHE A 160 7.12 -9.21 -24.34
C PHE A 160 7.20 -10.58 -23.66
N ASP A 161 7.03 -11.64 -24.44
CA ASP A 161 7.08 -13.02 -23.95
C ASP A 161 8.48 -13.43 -23.44
N ASP A 162 9.53 -12.70 -23.84
CA ASP A 162 10.92 -12.89 -23.44
C ASP A 162 11.35 -11.96 -22.29
N ALA A 163 10.39 -11.38 -21.57
CA ALA A 163 10.67 -10.58 -20.37
C ALA A 163 11.26 -11.45 -19.27
N VAL A 164 12.36 -10.99 -18.67
CA VAL A 164 13.09 -11.70 -17.61
C VAL A 164 12.82 -11.03 -16.26
N LYS A 165 12.29 -11.82 -15.32
CA LYS A 165 12.06 -11.38 -13.94
C LYS A 165 13.38 -11.34 -13.17
N PHE A 166 13.51 -10.33 -12.31
CA PHE A 166 14.59 -10.27 -11.33
C PHE A 166 14.14 -10.88 -10.01
N ASP A 167 14.99 -11.69 -9.38
CA ASP A 167 14.78 -12.08 -7.97
C ASP A 167 15.24 -10.96 -7.05
N ASN A 168 16.38 -10.35 -7.35
CA ASN A 168 16.94 -9.18 -6.67
C ASN A 168 17.43 -8.18 -7.70
N VAL A 169 17.29 -6.91 -7.40
CA VAL A 169 17.80 -5.82 -8.24
C VAL A 169 18.17 -4.63 -7.35
N THR A 170 19.26 -3.95 -7.67
CA THR A 170 19.66 -2.75 -6.93
C THR A 170 18.91 -1.50 -7.41
N PHE A 171 18.75 -0.51 -6.52
CA PHE A 171 18.20 0.80 -6.92
C PHE A 171 18.99 1.41 -8.08
N LYS A 172 20.30 1.22 -8.09
CA LYS A 172 21.18 1.70 -9.16
C LYS A 172 20.90 1.04 -10.51
N GLU A 173 20.70 -0.26 -10.52
CA GLU A 173 20.36 -1.02 -11.75
C GLU A 173 18.98 -0.64 -12.28
N VAL A 174 17.98 -0.47 -11.40
CA VAL A 174 16.63 -0.02 -11.78
C VAL A 174 16.72 1.35 -12.49
N LEU A 175 17.47 2.29 -11.94
CA LEU A 175 17.67 3.61 -12.55
C LEU A 175 18.45 3.53 -13.87
N ALA A 176 19.53 2.73 -13.91
CA ALA A 176 20.37 2.61 -15.11
C ALA A 176 19.63 1.96 -16.29
N LYS A 177 18.67 1.08 -16.01
CA LYS A 177 17.88 0.35 -17.00
C LYS A 177 16.51 0.98 -17.26
N ASP A 178 16.20 2.12 -16.63
CA ASP A 178 14.87 2.79 -16.69
C ASP A 178 13.68 1.85 -16.39
N ILE A 179 13.86 0.94 -15.41
CA ILE A 179 12.83 -0.02 -15.03
C ILE A 179 11.78 0.67 -14.14
N LYS A 180 10.50 0.43 -14.44
CA LYS A 180 9.38 0.99 -13.66
C LYS A 180 8.99 0.08 -12.51
N VAL A 181 9.41 0.41 -11.30
CA VAL A 181 8.97 -0.24 -10.05
C VAL A 181 7.80 0.52 -9.42
N MET A 182 7.94 1.83 -9.29
CA MET A 182 6.95 2.77 -8.76
C MET A 182 7.19 4.16 -9.35
N ASP A 183 6.45 5.19 -8.93
CA ASP A 183 6.77 6.54 -9.37
C ASP A 183 8.15 7.01 -8.86
N SER A 184 8.76 7.95 -9.59
CA SER A 184 10.13 8.38 -9.33
C SER A 184 10.33 9.02 -7.95
N THR A 185 9.31 9.70 -7.42
CA THR A 185 9.35 10.33 -6.09
C THR A 185 9.40 9.27 -5.00
N ALA A 186 8.52 8.28 -5.06
CA ALA A 186 8.50 7.15 -4.13
C ALA A 186 9.82 6.36 -4.19
N PHE A 187 10.28 6.08 -5.40
CA PHE A 187 11.51 5.32 -5.63
C PHE A 187 12.75 6.03 -5.06
N SER A 188 12.89 7.34 -5.33
CA SER A 188 14.00 8.13 -4.78
C SER A 188 13.95 8.18 -3.26
N LEU A 189 12.75 8.33 -2.68
CA LEU A 189 12.60 8.38 -1.22
C LEU A 189 13.03 7.06 -0.56
N CYS A 190 12.67 5.91 -1.13
CA CYS A 190 13.11 4.62 -0.64
C CYS A 190 14.63 4.46 -0.76
N LYS A 191 15.20 4.76 -1.93
CA LYS A 191 16.63 4.69 -2.20
C LYS A 191 17.45 5.56 -1.24
N ASP A 192 17.05 6.81 -1.05
CA ASP A 192 17.81 7.79 -0.25
C ASP A 192 17.74 7.51 1.27
N ASN A 193 16.82 6.64 1.69
CA ASN A 193 16.65 6.21 3.09
C ASN A 193 16.93 4.72 3.31
N ASP A 194 17.58 4.04 2.36
CA ASP A 194 17.92 2.60 2.44
C ASP A 194 16.72 1.68 2.74
N LEU A 195 15.50 2.10 2.35
CA LEU A 195 14.29 1.33 2.54
C LEU A 195 14.12 0.31 1.40
N SER A 196 14.29 -0.96 1.70
CA SER A 196 14.06 -2.04 0.75
C SER A 196 12.60 -2.13 0.30
N ILE A 197 12.38 -2.50 -0.97
CA ILE A 197 11.05 -2.68 -1.55
C ILE A 197 10.92 -4.13 -2.01
N LEU A 198 9.90 -4.85 -1.54
CA LEU A 198 9.54 -6.16 -2.07
C LEU A 198 8.30 -6.03 -2.95
N VAL A 199 8.47 -6.27 -4.25
CA VAL A 199 7.37 -6.26 -5.24
C VAL A 199 6.89 -7.68 -5.46
N PHE A 200 5.61 -7.95 -5.23
CA PHE A 200 5.04 -9.30 -5.35
C PHE A 200 3.58 -9.29 -5.81
N ASP A 201 3.11 -10.43 -6.29
CA ASP A 201 1.73 -10.62 -6.73
C ASP A 201 0.77 -10.81 -5.55
N LEU A 202 -0.32 -10.04 -5.54
CA LEU A 202 -1.41 -10.09 -4.56
C LEU A 202 -2.61 -10.93 -5.05
N THR A 203 -2.58 -11.51 -6.23
CA THR A 203 -3.67 -12.38 -6.71
C THR A 203 -3.82 -13.62 -5.82
N ASP A 204 -2.73 -14.10 -5.20
CA ASP A 204 -2.73 -15.00 -4.07
C ASP A 204 -2.43 -14.24 -2.77
N PRO A 205 -3.43 -13.93 -1.92
CA PRO A 205 -3.23 -13.23 -0.66
C PRO A 205 -2.29 -13.91 0.34
N GLU A 206 -2.08 -15.22 0.25
CA GLU A 206 -1.08 -15.94 1.06
C GLU A 206 0.36 -15.47 0.75
N ASN A 207 0.58 -14.83 -0.38
CA ASN A 207 1.87 -14.22 -0.70
C ASN A 207 2.28 -13.13 0.30
N ILE A 208 1.33 -12.48 0.99
CA ILE A 208 1.64 -11.56 2.10
C ILE A 208 2.37 -12.32 3.22
N VAL A 209 1.87 -13.50 3.56
CA VAL A 209 2.47 -14.33 4.63
C VAL A 209 3.82 -14.86 4.18
N LYS A 210 3.93 -15.36 2.95
CA LYS A 210 5.20 -15.84 2.37
C LYS A 210 6.25 -14.74 2.36
N ALA A 211 5.89 -13.52 1.93
CA ALA A 211 6.78 -12.35 1.91
C ALA A 211 7.39 -12.07 3.30
N VAL A 212 6.56 -12.07 4.33
CA VAL A 212 6.98 -11.79 5.71
C VAL A 212 7.74 -12.97 6.33
N SER A 213 7.45 -14.20 5.91
CA SER A 213 8.17 -15.41 6.34
C SER A 213 9.54 -15.58 5.69
N GLY A 214 9.94 -14.70 4.79
CA GLY A 214 11.24 -14.75 4.11
C GLY A 214 11.31 -15.77 2.97
N GLU A 215 10.16 -16.21 2.46
CA GLU A 215 10.13 -17.04 1.26
C GLU A 215 10.57 -16.22 0.04
N ALA A 216 11.26 -16.86 -0.91
CA ALA A 216 11.72 -16.24 -2.13
C ALA A 216 10.56 -16.01 -3.10
N ILE A 217 9.79 -14.95 -2.88
CA ILE A 217 8.70 -14.50 -3.74
C ILE A 217 8.96 -13.08 -4.26
N GLY A 218 8.46 -12.81 -5.44
CA GLY A 218 8.54 -11.46 -5.99
C GLY A 218 9.95 -11.03 -6.40
N THR A 219 10.21 -9.74 -6.30
CA THR A 219 11.53 -9.11 -6.53
C THR A 219 11.87 -8.19 -5.38
N LEU A 220 13.04 -8.39 -4.77
CA LEU A 220 13.59 -7.50 -3.75
C LEU A 220 14.42 -6.40 -4.42
N VAL A 221 14.06 -5.13 -4.19
CA VAL A 221 14.80 -3.94 -4.61
C VAL A 221 15.49 -3.34 -3.38
N GLN A 222 16.82 -3.23 -3.42
CA GLN A 222 17.62 -2.74 -2.30
C GLN A 222 18.92 -2.07 -2.79
N ASN A 223 19.73 -1.48 -1.90
CA ASN A 223 21.06 -0.94 -2.22
C ASN A 223 22.12 -2.03 -2.35
#